data_dfe2041fa0884554bc5c2aa76c409d42
#
_entry.id   dfe2041fa0884554bc5c2aa76c409d42
#
_cell.length_a   1.000
_cell.length_b   1.000
_cell.length_c   1.000
_cell.angle_alpha   90.00
_cell.angle_beta   90.00
_cell.angle_gamma   90.00
#
_symmetry.space_group_name_H-M   'P 1'
#
loop_
_entity.id
_entity.type
_entity.pdbx_description
1 polymer ?
#
loop_
_entity_poly.entity_id
_entity_poly.type
_entity_poly.pdbx_seq_one_letter_code
_entity_poly.pdbx_strand_id
1 'polypeptide(L)'
;MNDVLSLICSPENQEMISPELIRSLGIAPSEIYASTENIVKLAKAAGEADGRGFVLLPFCHTVEAKALGADIKPADDTAGPRPGSCTLKGPEELAPTDISKSPDAARLLEACRALSSEGLAVVYQLSGPVSILSCMMPLNSVFKSWRKEPEAAKRCLDATADMLLAFAREIRAAGVKYISYSDPAGSRDILGPKYGKLMADEFTLPFLKRLAEACGEETAVTVCPLTAQALCSENLLAVAQAGEKGEIAAVCVKRSGLPERRGFRLK
;
A
#
# COMPACT_ATOMS: atom_id res chain seq x y z
N MET A 1 -16.92 5.83 -15.24
CA MET A 1 -17.23 6.00 -13.79
C MET A 1 -17.97 4.82 -13.20
N ASN A 2 -19.03 4.31 -13.84
CA ASN A 2 -19.74 3.11 -13.35
C ASN A 2 -18.84 1.88 -13.17
N ASP A 3 -17.79 1.73 -13.99
CA ASP A 3 -16.86 0.59 -13.90
C ASP A 3 -15.99 0.60 -12.63
N VAL A 4 -15.65 1.78 -12.06
CA VAL A 4 -14.92 1.88 -10.79
C VAL A 4 -15.79 1.47 -9.61
N LEU A 5 -17.06 1.86 -9.65
CA LEU A 5 -18.03 1.54 -8.59
C LEU A 5 -18.42 0.06 -8.59
N SER A 6 -18.21 -0.65 -9.70
CA SER A 6 -18.42 -2.10 -9.81
C SER A 6 -17.23 -2.94 -9.32
N LEU A 7 -16.07 -2.32 -9.08
CA LEU A 7 -14.92 -3.01 -8.51
C LEU A 7 -15.18 -3.30 -7.04
N ILE A 8 -15.38 -4.56 -6.71
CA ILE A 8 -15.63 -4.99 -5.34
C ILE A 8 -14.30 -5.36 -4.67
N CYS A 9 -14.00 -4.69 -3.56
CA CYS A 9 -12.99 -5.15 -2.63
C CYS A 9 -13.71 -5.79 -1.43
N SER A 10 -13.65 -7.11 -1.32
CA SER A 10 -14.25 -7.84 -0.20
C SER A 10 -13.14 -8.28 0.76
N PRO A 11 -13.40 -8.34 2.08
CA PRO A 11 -12.44 -8.88 3.06
C PRO A 11 -12.00 -10.31 2.75
N GLU A 12 -12.87 -11.10 2.13
CA GLU A 12 -12.59 -12.48 1.67
C GLU A 12 -11.50 -12.51 0.59
N ASN A 13 -11.18 -11.36 -0.02
CA ASN A 13 -10.14 -11.21 -1.03
C ASN A 13 -8.79 -10.82 -0.48
N GLN A 14 -8.66 -10.73 0.81
CA GLN A 14 -7.38 -10.57 1.49
C GLN A 14 -6.72 -11.93 1.71
N GLU A 15 -6.74 -12.79 0.69
CA GLU A 15 -6.04 -14.06 0.75
C GLU A 15 -4.59 -13.81 1.15
N MET A 16 -4.27 -14.33 2.31
CA MET A 16 -2.89 -14.50 2.74
C MET A 16 -2.27 -15.54 1.81
N ILE A 17 -0.98 -15.41 1.56
CA ILE A 17 -0.25 -16.51 0.94
C ILE A 17 -0.48 -17.76 1.79
N SER A 18 -0.89 -18.84 1.16
CA SER A 18 -1.29 -20.03 1.91
C SER A 18 -0.13 -20.55 2.75
N PRO A 19 -0.38 -20.92 4.03
CA PRO A 19 0.66 -21.50 4.89
C PRO A 19 1.28 -22.75 4.27
N GLU A 20 0.52 -23.50 3.45
CA GLU A 20 0.99 -24.67 2.73
C GLU A 20 2.07 -24.30 1.72
N LEU A 21 1.87 -23.23 0.95
CA LEU A 21 2.87 -22.73 0.00
C LEU A 21 4.15 -22.30 0.73
N ILE A 22 4.02 -21.55 1.83
CA ILE A 22 5.17 -21.10 2.61
C ILE A 22 5.97 -22.31 3.11
N ARG A 23 5.30 -23.28 3.71
CA ARG A 23 5.94 -24.52 4.22
C ARG A 23 6.58 -25.37 3.12
N SER A 24 5.95 -25.47 1.94
CA SER A 24 6.50 -26.23 0.81
C SER A 24 7.84 -25.67 0.32
N LEU A 25 8.10 -24.39 0.59
CA LEU A 25 9.36 -23.72 0.30
C LEU A 25 10.41 -23.88 1.42
N GLY A 26 10.08 -24.55 2.53
CA GLY A 26 10.94 -24.68 3.69
C GLY A 26 11.13 -23.37 4.46
N ILE A 27 10.17 -22.46 4.36
CA ILE A 27 10.19 -21.15 5.06
C ILE A 27 9.22 -21.24 6.25
N ALA A 28 9.67 -20.85 7.45
CA ALA A 28 8.75 -20.65 8.56
C ALA A 28 7.96 -19.33 8.33
N PRO A 29 6.65 -19.28 8.62
CA PRO A 29 5.85 -18.06 8.41
C PRO A 29 6.46 -16.81 9.07
N SER A 30 7.04 -16.94 10.26
CA SER A 30 7.74 -15.86 10.97
C SER A 30 9.02 -15.39 10.29
N GLU A 31 9.58 -16.18 9.38
CA GLU A 31 10.87 -15.91 8.71
C GLU A 31 10.72 -15.39 7.28
N ILE A 32 9.51 -15.11 6.83
CA ILE A 32 9.25 -14.60 5.47
C ILE A 32 10.13 -13.37 5.17
N TYR A 33 10.21 -12.43 6.11
CA TYR A 33 10.99 -11.20 5.98
C TYR A 33 12.39 -11.30 6.61
N ALA A 34 12.85 -12.49 7.03
CA ALA A 34 14.15 -12.66 7.68
C ALA A 34 15.33 -12.52 6.69
N SER A 35 15.09 -12.82 5.40
CA SER A 35 16.11 -12.68 4.36
C SER A 35 15.48 -12.25 3.02
N THR A 36 16.29 -11.61 2.19
CA THR A 36 15.95 -11.29 0.79
C THR A 36 15.64 -12.56 -0.01
N GLU A 37 16.36 -13.63 0.23
CA GLU A 37 16.16 -14.93 -0.43
C GLU A 37 14.77 -15.50 -0.16
N ASN A 38 14.31 -15.49 1.09
CA ASN A 38 12.97 -15.95 1.45
C ASN A 38 11.89 -15.15 0.73
N ILE A 39 12.04 -13.82 0.69
CA ILE A 39 11.11 -12.92 0.00
C ILE A 39 11.05 -13.24 -1.50
N VAL A 40 12.21 -13.36 -2.16
CA VAL A 40 12.30 -13.67 -3.60
C VAL A 40 11.68 -15.03 -3.90
N LYS A 41 12.04 -16.05 -3.13
CA LYS A 41 11.54 -17.42 -3.30
C LYS A 41 10.02 -17.49 -3.17
N LEU A 42 9.48 -16.85 -2.13
CA LEU A 42 8.04 -16.82 -1.89
C LEU A 42 7.29 -15.98 -2.95
N ALA A 43 7.85 -14.84 -3.37
CA ALA A 43 7.24 -13.99 -4.39
C ALA A 43 7.09 -14.71 -5.73
N LYS A 44 8.13 -15.45 -6.15
CA LYS A 44 8.09 -16.26 -7.38
C LYS A 44 7.02 -17.36 -7.28
N ALA A 45 7.07 -18.16 -6.21
CA ALA A 45 6.14 -19.26 -6.02
C ALA A 45 4.68 -18.78 -5.93
N ALA A 46 4.43 -17.66 -5.26
CA ALA A 46 3.09 -17.07 -5.19
C ALA A 46 2.63 -16.54 -6.56
N GLY A 47 3.52 -15.88 -7.31
CA GLY A 47 3.22 -15.39 -8.65
C GLY A 47 2.89 -16.52 -9.63
N GLU A 48 3.62 -17.63 -9.57
CA GLU A 48 3.37 -18.83 -10.35
C GLU A 48 2.04 -19.50 -9.97
N ALA A 49 1.79 -19.69 -8.66
CA ALA A 49 0.56 -20.30 -8.17
C ALA A 49 -0.70 -19.50 -8.57
N ASP A 50 -0.59 -18.19 -8.59
CA ASP A 50 -1.69 -17.29 -8.95
C ASP A 50 -1.84 -17.09 -10.47
N GLY A 51 -0.85 -17.46 -11.27
CA GLY A 51 -0.85 -17.32 -12.73
C GLY A 51 -0.94 -15.85 -13.21
N ARG A 52 -0.52 -14.89 -12.40
CA ARG A 52 -0.75 -13.46 -12.66
C ARG A 52 0.19 -12.82 -13.68
N GLY A 53 1.30 -13.47 -14.01
CA GLY A 53 2.33 -12.89 -14.87
C GLY A 53 3.14 -11.74 -14.23
N PHE A 54 3.01 -11.52 -12.91
CA PHE A 54 3.78 -10.59 -12.11
C PHE A 54 3.94 -11.09 -10.68
N VAL A 55 4.87 -10.50 -9.93
CA VAL A 55 5.07 -10.76 -8.51
C VAL A 55 4.59 -9.58 -7.67
N LEU A 56 3.92 -9.86 -6.56
CA LEU A 56 3.37 -8.86 -5.65
C LEU A 56 4.17 -8.79 -4.35
N LEU A 57 4.67 -7.62 -4.00
CA LEU A 57 5.35 -7.31 -2.75
C LEU A 57 4.75 -6.04 -2.12
N PRO A 58 4.83 -5.89 -0.78
CA PRO A 58 5.03 -6.94 0.21
C PRO A 58 3.83 -7.87 0.32
N PHE A 59 3.96 -8.93 1.13
CA PHE A 59 2.88 -9.90 1.36
C PHE A 59 1.88 -9.44 2.45
N CYS A 60 2.09 -8.27 3.04
CA CYS A 60 1.26 -7.70 4.10
C CYS A 60 1.26 -6.17 4.02
N HIS A 61 0.36 -5.53 4.77
CA HIS A 61 0.23 -4.07 4.87
C HIS A 61 0.91 -3.47 6.11
N THR A 62 1.86 -4.18 6.71
CA THR A 62 2.45 -3.79 8.00
C THR A 62 3.90 -3.35 7.92
N VAL A 63 4.53 -3.43 6.74
CA VAL A 63 5.96 -3.15 6.57
C VAL A 63 6.28 -1.69 6.84
N GLU A 64 5.54 -0.77 6.23
CA GLU A 64 5.71 0.66 6.43
C GLU A 64 5.41 1.04 7.88
N ALA A 65 4.35 0.48 8.46
CA ALA A 65 4.01 0.72 9.86
C ALA A 65 5.12 0.25 10.81
N LYS A 66 5.69 -0.95 10.58
CA LYS A 66 6.81 -1.48 11.36
C LYS A 66 8.04 -0.59 11.25
N ALA A 67 8.34 -0.09 10.05
CA ALA A 67 9.44 0.85 9.82
C ALA A 67 9.25 2.17 10.60
N LEU A 68 8.01 2.59 10.80
CA LEU A 68 7.64 3.78 11.57
C LEU A 68 7.49 3.52 13.08
N GLY A 69 7.80 2.31 13.55
CA GLY A 69 7.81 1.96 14.98
C GLY A 69 6.56 1.25 15.49
N ALA A 70 5.70 0.72 14.61
CA ALA A 70 4.60 -0.14 15.04
C ALA A 70 5.12 -1.45 15.64
N ASP A 71 4.48 -1.91 16.71
CA ASP A 71 4.64 -3.27 17.23
C ASP A 71 3.90 -4.24 16.30
N ILE A 72 4.66 -5.00 15.51
CA ILE A 72 4.10 -5.98 14.57
C ILE A 72 4.44 -7.40 15.03
N LYS A 73 3.41 -8.16 15.35
CA LYS A 73 3.51 -9.60 15.58
C LYS A 73 3.90 -10.28 14.27
N PRO A 74 4.89 -11.17 14.27
CA PRO A 74 5.25 -11.92 13.08
C PRO A 74 4.10 -12.81 12.59
N ALA A 75 4.19 -13.27 11.36
CA ALA A 75 3.29 -14.29 10.84
C ALA A 75 3.43 -15.60 11.62
N ASP A 76 2.36 -16.34 11.69
CA ASP A 76 2.30 -17.71 12.22
C ASP A 76 1.47 -18.60 11.28
N ASP A 77 1.19 -19.83 11.68
CA ASP A 77 0.43 -20.79 10.85
C ASP A 77 -1.04 -20.40 10.62
N THR A 78 -1.54 -19.40 11.35
CA THR A 78 -2.96 -19.01 11.32
C THR A 78 -3.19 -17.61 10.75
N ALA A 79 -2.17 -16.74 10.83
CA ALA A 79 -2.30 -15.35 10.42
C ALA A 79 -0.96 -14.76 9.92
N GLY A 80 -1.06 -13.84 8.98
CA GLY A 80 0.07 -13.02 8.52
C GLY A 80 0.57 -12.04 9.59
N PRO A 81 1.59 -11.23 9.27
CA PRO A 81 2.06 -10.16 10.14
C PRO A 81 0.92 -9.20 10.47
N ARG A 82 0.76 -8.88 11.75
CA ARG A 82 -0.38 -8.11 12.25
C ARG A 82 -0.02 -7.17 13.40
N PRO A 83 -0.78 -6.09 13.60
CA PRO A 83 -0.55 -5.18 14.73
C PRO A 83 -0.57 -5.91 16.08
N GLY A 84 0.36 -5.53 16.94
CA GLY A 84 0.44 -5.92 18.34
C GLY A 84 -0.13 -4.85 19.26
N SER A 85 0.70 -4.33 20.17
CA SER A 85 0.34 -3.27 21.10
C SER A 85 0.34 -1.91 20.40
N CYS A 86 -0.49 -0.98 20.85
CA CYS A 86 -0.42 0.41 20.40
C CYS A 86 0.91 1.05 20.83
N THR A 87 1.61 1.68 19.90
CA THR A 87 2.90 2.34 20.15
C THR A 87 2.79 3.86 20.22
N LEU A 88 1.68 4.43 19.75
CA LEU A 88 1.41 5.87 19.80
C LEU A 88 0.14 6.15 20.59
N LYS A 89 0.13 7.25 21.34
CA LYS A 89 -1.05 7.79 22.03
C LYS A 89 -1.84 8.74 21.13
N GLY A 90 -1.14 9.43 20.24
CA GLY A 90 -1.71 10.36 19.27
C GLY A 90 -0.82 10.51 18.04
N PRO A 91 -1.38 11.07 16.94
CA PRO A 91 -0.64 11.23 15.68
C PRO A 91 0.56 12.18 15.79
N GLU A 92 0.57 13.07 16.79
CA GLU A 92 1.65 14.02 17.05
C GLU A 92 2.95 13.34 17.52
N GLU A 93 2.87 12.11 18.00
CA GLU A 93 4.04 11.32 18.42
C GLU A 93 4.77 10.64 17.24
N LEU A 94 4.19 10.66 16.03
CA LEU A 94 4.83 10.08 14.86
C LEU A 94 6.07 10.89 14.47
N ALA A 95 7.24 10.27 14.62
CA ALA A 95 8.51 10.89 14.25
C ALA A 95 8.85 10.66 12.76
N PRO A 96 9.41 11.66 12.07
CA PRO A 96 9.97 11.47 10.74
C PRO A 96 11.02 10.36 10.71
N THR A 97 10.85 9.39 9.81
CA THR A 97 11.67 8.19 9.73
C THR A 97 11.93 7.82 8.27
N ASP A 98 13.13 7.39 7.98
CA ASP A 98 13.48 6.82 6.67
C ASP A 98 13.07 5.34 6.62
N ILE A 99 11.93 5.06 5.98
CA ILE A 99 11.35 3.72 5.86
C ILE A 99 12.37 2.74 5.24
N SER A 100 13.14 3.19 4.25
CA SER A 100 14.08 2.34 3.50
C SER A 100 15.19 1.74 4.37
N LYS A 101 15.47 2.36 5.51
CA LYS A 101 16.52 1.92 6.45
C LYS A 101 16.02 0.87 7.45
N SER A 102 14.73 0.62 7.53
CA SER A 102 14.26 -0.49 8.34
C SER A 102 14.69 -1.83 7.74
N PRO A 103 15.05 -2.83 8.57
CA PRO A 103 15.58 -4.10 8.05
C PRO A 103 14.64 -4.80 7.06
N ASP A 104 13.33 -4.82 7.32
CA ASP A 104 12.38 -5.49 6.45
C ASP A 104 12.19 -4.72 5.13
N ALA A 105 12.12 -3.39 5.16
CA ALA A 105 12.01 -2.58 3.95
C ALA A 105 13.29 -2.65 3.10
N ALA A 106 14.46 -2.65 3.73
CA ALA A 106 15.74 -2.81 3.02
C ALA A 106 15.79 -4.15 2.26
N ARG A 107 15.42 -5.26 2.92
CA ARG A 107 15.35 -6.59 2.28
C ARG A 107 14.31 -6.64 1.16
N LEU A 108 13.18 -5.97 1.33
CA LEU A 108 12.16 -5.86 0.28
C LEU A 108 12.67 -5.09 -0.95
N LEU A 109 13.40 -3.99 -0.75
CA LEU A 109 14.02 -3.25 -1.85
C LEU A 109 15.06 -4.11 -2.58
N GLU A 110 15.87 -4.88 -1.85
CA GLU A 110 16.80 -5.84 -2.44
C GLU A 110 16.06 -6.93 -3.22
N ALA A 111 14.97 -7.47 -2.68
CA ALA A 111 14.14 -8.45 -3.36
C ALA A 111 13.51 -7.87 -4.65
N CYS A 112 13.03 -6.63 -4.60
CA CYS A 112 12.55 -5.93 -5.79
C CYS A 112 13.64 -5.82 -6.87
N ARG A 113 14.86 -5.43 -6.49
CA ARG A 113 16.00 -5.37 -7.43
C ARG A 113 16.32 -6.74 -8.04
N ALA A 114 16.38 -7.78 -7.23
CA ALA A 114 16.66 -9.14 -7.68
C ALA A 114 15.59 -9.63 -8.68
N LEU A 115 14.32 -9.52 -8.32
CA LEU A 115 13.20 -9.93 -9.17
C LEU A 115 13.13 -9.12 -10.48
N SER A 116 13.33 -7.79 -10.41
CA SER A 116 13.35 -6.92 -11.58
C SER A 116 14.53 -7.25 -12.51
N SER A 117 15.71 -7.57 -11.96
CA SER A 117 16.90 -7.95 -12.76
C SER A 117 16.73 -9.26 -13.49
N GLU A 118 15.86 -10.15 -13.00
CA GLU A 118 15.46 -11.39 -13.69
C GLU A 118 14.37 -11.17 -14.76
N GLY A 119 13.95 -9.92 -14.98
CA GLY A 119 12.93 -9.57 -15.98
C GLY A 119 11.49 -9.74 -15.50
N LEU A 120 11.27 -10.04 -14.22
CA LEU A 120 9.91 -10.17 -13.66
C LEU A 120 9.26 -8.80 -13.48
N ALA A 121 7.99 -8.71 -13.82
CA ALA A 121 7.19 -7.54 -13.48
C ALA A 121 6.91 -7.52 -11.98
N VAL A 122 7.46 -6.55 -11.25
CA VAL A 122 7.23 -6.39 -9.82
C VAL A 122 6.18 -5.33 -9.58
N VAL A 123 5.17 -5.68 -8.78
CA VAL A 123 4.17 -4.75 -8.23
C VAL A 123 4.47 -4.55 -6.75
N TYR A 124 4.67 -3.31 -6.32
CA TYR A 124 4.80 -2.98 -4.91
C TYR A 124 3.50 -2.38 -4.39
N GLN A 125 2.90 -3.01 -3.38
CA GLN A 125 1.70 -2.51 -2.71
C GLN A 125 2.09 -1.56 -1.58
N LEU A 126 1.95 -0.25 -1.81
CA LEU A 126 2.27 0.81 -0.86
C LEU A 126 1.07 1.07 0.05
N SER A 127 1.28 0.97 1.36
CA SER A 127 0.23 1.22 2.35
C SER A 127 -0.01 2.72 2.57
N GLY A 128 -1.28 3.09 2.71
CA GLY A 128 -1.64 4.48 3.00
C GLY A 128 -1.60 4.82 4.50
N PRO A 129 -1.69 6.13 4.83
CA PRO A 129 -1.40 6.63 6.18
C PRO A 129 -2.39 6.16 7.23
N VAL A 130 -3.69 6.05 6.91
CA VAL A 130 -4.68 5.60 7.91
C VAL A 130 -4.47 4.13 8.25
N SER A 131 -4.14 3.30 7.25
CA SER A 131 -3.78 1.89 7.46
C SER A 131 -2.50 1.76 8.29
N ILE A 132 -1.50 2.60 8.05
CA ILE A 132 -0.27 2.65 8.85
C ILE A 132 -0.58 3.04 10.29
N LEU A 133 -1.29 4.16 10.51
CA LEU A 133 -1.63 4.65 11.84
C LEU A 133 -2.51 3.65 12.62
N SER A 134 -3.38 2.90 11.91
CA SER A 134 -4.20 1.85 12.54
C SER A 134 -3.39 0.70 13.11
N CYS A 135 -2.14 0.52 12.66
CA CYS A 135 -1.21 -0.44 13.24
C CYS A 135 -0.53 0.08 14.52
N MET A 136 -0.59 1.39 14.77
CA MET A 136 0.14 2.06 15.84
C MET A 136 -0.77 2.57 16.94
N MET A 137 -2.03 2.88 16.63
CA MET A 137 -3.05 3.38 17.55
C MET A 137 -4.46 2.94 17.16
N PRO A 138 -5.44 2.94 18.08
CA PRO A 138 -6.82 2.66 17.73
C PRO A 138 -7.38 3.69 16.74
N LEU A 139 -8.11 3.26 15.71
CA LEU A 139 -8.71 4.14 14.70
C LEU A 139 -9.58 5.26 15.30
N ASN A 140 -10.32 4.97 16.37
CA ASN A 140 -11.10 5.99 17.07
C ASN A 140 -10.25 7.13 17.65
N SER A 141 -8.98 6.86 17.99
CA SER A 141 -8.02 7.89 18.40
C SER A 141 -7.62 8.79 17.23
N VAL A 142 -7.42 8.21 16.04
CA VAL A 142 -7.20 8.97 14.79
C VAL A 142 -8.38 9.91 14.50
N PHE A 143 -9.62 9.40 14.58
CA PHE A 143 -10.82 10.23 14.38
C PHE A 143 -11.00 11.30 15.44
N LYS A 144 -10.65 11.01 16.68
CA LYS A 144 -10.70 11.98 17.77
C LYS A 144 -9.71 13.11 17.55
N SER A 145 -8.50 12.81 17.05
CA SER A 145 -7.50 13.82 16.70
C SER A 145 -7.98 14.73 15.59
N TRP A 146 -8.51 14.20 14.50
CA TRP A 146 -9.08 15.00 13.42
C TRP A 146 -10.18 15.96 13.89
N ARG A 147 -10.94 15.56 14.90
CA ARG A 147 -12.01 16.41 15.47
C ARG A 147 -11.49 17.47 16.42
N LYS A 148 -10.51 17.11 17.28
CA LYS A 148 -10.03 17.97 18.37
C LYS A 148 -8.83 18.82 17.97
N GLU A 149 -7.96 18.27 17.14
CA GLU A 149 -6.67 18.84 16.79
C GLU A 149 -6.39 18.66 15.28
N PRO A 150 -7.25 19.25 14.41
CA PRO A 150 -7.18 19.02 12.97
C PRO A 150 -5.82 19.38 12.37
N GLU A 151 -5.18 20.43 12.86
CA GLU A 151 -3.85 20.85 12.40
C GLU A 151 -2.74 19.86 12.78
N ALA A 152 -2.83 19.24 13.95
CA ALA A 152 -1.88 18.21 14.35
C ALA A 152 -2.07 16.93 13.50
N ALA A 153 -3.31 16.54 13.28
CA ALA A 153 -3.64 15.42 12.41
C ALA A 153 -3.18 15.66 10.96
N LYS A 154 -3.38 16.88 10.45
CA LYS A 154 -2.88 17.25 9.10
C LYS A 154 -1.37 17.17 9.02
N ARG A 155 -0.63 17.74 9.98
CA ARG A 155 0.84 17.63 10.00
C ARG A 155 1.32 16.18 10.02
N CYS A 156 0.64 15.29 10.75
CA CYS A 156 0.96 13.87 10.77
C CYS A 156 0.76 13.22 9.38
N LEU A 157 -0.34 13.53 8.71
CA LEU A 157 -0.60 13.04 7.35
C LEU A 157 0.44 13.57 6.36
N ASP A 158 0.77 14.86 6.41
CA ASP A 158 1.78 15.48 5.55
C ASP A 158 3.17 14.84 5.76
N ALA A 159 3.57 14.64 7.02
CA ALA A 159 4.82 13.95 7.35
C ALA A 159 4.83 12.50 6.85
N THR A 160 3.70 11.79 7.00
CA THR A 160 3.56 10.43 6.48
C THR A 160 3.66 10.41 4.95
N ALA A 161 3.03 11.38 4.27
CA ALA A 161 3.14 11.53 2.82
C ALA A 161 4.60 11.70 2.38
N ASP A 162 5.36 12.57 3.04
CA ASP A 162 6.76 12.81 2.70
C ASP A 162 7.63 11.56 2.88
N MET A 163 7.42 10.81 3.96
CA MET A 163 8.10 9.53 4.21
C MET A 163 7.76 8.47 3.15
N LEU A 164 6.48 8.34 2.79
CA LEU A 164 6.02 7.41 1.76
C LEU A 164 6.52 7.80 0.36
N LEU A 165 6.59 9.08 0.04
CA LEU A 165 7.14 9.56 -1.24
C LEU A 165 8.66 9.32 -1.34
N ALA A 166 9.39 9.52 -0.24
CA ALA A 166 10.81 9.17 -0.20
C ALA A 166 10.99 7.66 -0.44
N PHE A 167 10.20 6.84 0.22
CA PHE A 167 10.25 5.39 0.05
C PHE A 167 9.81 4.94 -1.36
N ALA A 168 8.80 5.58 -1.95
CA ALA A 168 8.38 5.29 -3.33
C ALA A 168 9.48 5.54 -4.36
N ARG A 169 10.35 6.53 -4.14
CA ARG A 169 11.53 6.76 -4.99
C ARG A 169 12.52 5.60 -4.91
N GLU A 170 12.75 5.05 -3.71
CA GLU A 170 13.60 3.87 -3.51
C GLU A 170 13.00 2.62 -4.16
N ILE A 171 11.67 2.44 -4.06
CA ILE A 171 10.94 1.36 -4.73
C ILE A 171 11.12 1.47 -6.26
N ARG A 172 10.94 2.67 -6.82
CA ARG A 172 11.19 2.92 -8.25
C ARG A 172 12.64 2.60 -8.62
N ALA A 173 13.62 3.10 -7.85
CA ALA A 173 15.04 2.85 -8.09
C ALA A 173 15.41 1.35 -8.01
N ALA A 174 14.59 0.54 -7.32
CA ALA A 174 14.71 -0.91 -7.31
C ALA A 174 14.14 -1.61 -8.57
N GLY A 175 13.69 -0.86 -9.58
CA GLY A 175 13.22 -1.40 -10.86
C GLY A 175 11.75 -1.84 -10.87
N VAL A 176 10.98 -1.49 -9.84
CA VAL A 176 9.55 -1.81 -9.75
C VAL A 176 8.77 -1.12 -10.86
N LYS A 177 7.91 -1.85 -11.55
CA LYS A 177 7.11 -1.36 -12.67
C LYS A 177 5.76 -0.77 -12.26
N TYR A 178 5.24 -1.19 -11.11
CA TYR A 178 3.93 -0.74 -10.65
C TYR A 178 3.97 -0.50 -9.13
N ILE A 179 3.52 0.68 -8.71
CA ILE A 179 3.21 0.96 -7.30
C ILE A 179 1.69 0.97 -7.16
N SER A 180 1.17 0.04 -6.35
CA SER A 180 -0.26 -0.08 -6.05
C SER A 180 -0.55 0.55 -4.69
N TYR A 181 -1.07 1.77 -4.68
CA TYR A 181 -1.47 2.44 -3.44
C TYR A 181 -2.73 1.86 -2.85
N SER A 182 -2.71 1.52 -1.57
CA SER A 182 -3.83 0.92 -0.85
C SER A 182 -3.95 1.46 0.57
N ASP A 183 -5.09 2.09 0.87
CA ASP A 183 -5.42 2.58 2.22
C ASP A 183 -6.82 2.12 2.64
N PRO A 184 -7.02 0.81 2.89
CA PRO A 184 -8.34 0.29 3.21
C PRO A 184 -8.93 0.88 4.49
N ALA A 185 -8.12 1.20 5.51
CA ALA A 185 -8.59 1.87 6.72
C ALA A 185 -8.96 3.35 6.48
N GLY A 186 -8.40 3.95 5.43
CA GLY A 186 -8.75 5.29 4.92
C GLY A 186 -9.97 5.33 4.00
N SER A 187 -10.66 4.19 3.80
CA SER A 187 -11.84 4.12 2.95
C SER A 187 -13.03 4.86 3.55
N ARG A 188 -13.95 5.29 2.69
CA ARG A 188 -15.19 5.96 3.10
C ARG A 188 -16.08 5.08 3.99
N ASP A 189 -16.04 3.76 3.80
CA ASP A 189 -16.83 2.81 4.59
C ASP A 189 -16.37 2.77 6.06
N ILE A 190 -15.07 2.97 6.29
CA ILE A 190 -14.47 3.02 7.63
C ILE A 190 -14.55 4.43 8.23
N LEU A 191 -14.20 5.46 7.44
CA LEU A 191 -14.12 6.84 7.91
C LEU A 191 -15.50 7.53 7.98
N GLY A 192 -16.50 7.00 7.30
CA GLY A 192 -17.78 7.65 7.10
C GLY A 192 -17.68 8.84 6.12
N PRO A 193 -18.84 9.42 5.72
CA PRO A 193 -18.88 10.42 4.64
C PRO A 193 -18.02 11.66 4.90
N LYS A 194 -18.04 12.17 6.13
CA LYS A 194 -17.34 13.42 6.49
C LYS A 194 -15.82 13.27 6.41
N TYR A 195 -15.28 12.27 7.11
CA TYR A 195 -13.82 12.06 7.15
C TYR A 195 -13.29 11.38 5.88
N GLY A 196 -14.10 10.57 5.22
CA GLY A 196 -13.78 10.04 3.90
C GLY A 196 -13.60 11.14 2.86
N LYS A 197 -14.51 12.16 2.86
CA LYS A 197 -14.34 13.33 2.01
C LYS A 197 -13.08 14.12 2.35
N LEU A 198 -12.87 14.43 3.63
CA LEU A 198 -11.68 15.14 4.08
C LEU A 198 -10.40 14.40 3.65
N MET A 199 -10.37 13.09 3.85
CA MET A 199 -9.23 12.26 3.46
C MET A 199 -9.00 12.26 1.94
N ALA A 200 -10.07 12.18 1.15
CA ALA A 200 -9.98 12.21 -0.30
C ALA A 200 -9.44 13.54 -0.84
N ASP A 201 -10.00 14.67 -0.34
CA ASP A 201 -9.67 16.02 -0.81
C ASP A 201 -8.31 16.51 -0.32
N GLU A 202 -8.05 16.37 0.98
CA GLU A 202 -6.91 17.01 1.64
C GLU A 202 -5.65 16.14 1.67
N PHE A 203 -5.80 14.82 1.54
CA PHE A 203 -4.66 13.91 1.54
C PHE A 203 -4.54 13.06 0.28
N THR A 204 -5.54 12.19 0.00
CA THR A 204 -5.36 11.12 -1.00
C THR A 204 -5.11 11.67 -2.40
N LEU A 205 -5.90 12.67 -2.84
CA LEU A 205 -5.72 13.30 -4.14
C LEU A 205 -4.35 14.02 -4.26
N PRO A 206 -3.97 14.92 -3.33
CA PRO A 206 -2.65 15.57 -3.38
C PRO A 206 -1.50 14.58 -3.32
N PHE A 207 -1.59 13.56 -2.47
CA PHE A 207 -0.56 12.53 -2.35
C PHE A 207 -0.39 11.74 -3.64
N LEU A 208 -1.48 11.27 -4.26
CA LEU A 208 -1.41 10.51 -5.50
C LEU A 208 -0.84 11.32 -6.66
N LYS A 209 -1.10 12.62 -6.74
CA LYS A 209 -0.45 13.51 -7.71
C LYS A 209 1.06 13.55 -7.51
N ARG A 210 1.51 13.76 -6.28
CA ARG A 210 2.94 13.74 -5.92
C ARG A 210 3.57 12.36 -6.14
N LEU A 211 2.84 11.27 -5.87
CA LEU A 211 3.30 9.91 -6.09
C LEU A 211 3.50 9.63 -7.58
N ALA A 212 2.55 10.02 -8.42
CA ALA A 212 2.66 9.87 -9.87
C ALA A 212 3.87 10.66 -10.43
N GLU A 213 4.10 11.89 -9.93
CA GLU A 213 5.29 12.68 -10.28
C GLU A 213 6.60 12.01 -9.83
N ALA A 214 6.62 11.46 -8.60
CA ALA A 214 7.79 10.76 -8.04
C ALA A 214 8.11 9.46 -8.81
N CYS A 215 7.10 8.77 -9.31
CA CYS A 215 7.23 7.55 -10.11
C CYS A 215 7.68 7.85 -11.55
N GLY A 216 7.34 9.00 -12.11
CA GLY A 216 7.65 9.36 -13.49
C GLY A 216 6.98 8.44 -14.51
N GLU A 217 7.63 8.23 -15.66
CA GLU A 217 7.07 7.40 -16.75
C GLU A 217 7.48 5.92 -16.64
N GLU A 218 8.45 5.59 -15.78
CA GLU A 218 9.01 4.25 -15.66
C GLU A 218 8.22 3.33 -14.73
N THR A 219 7.50 3.91 -13.77
CA THR A 219 6.72 3.18 -12.77
C THR A 219 5.27 3.67 -12.77
N ALA A 220 4.36 2.81 -13.17
CA ALA A 220 2.93 3.14 -13.19
C ALA A 220 2.35 3.12 -11.77
N VAL A 221 1.46 4.08 -11.49
CA VAL A 221 0.72 4.12 -10.22
C VAL A 221 -0.66 3.51 -10.43
N THR A 222 -1.03 2.59 -9.54
CA THR A 222 -2.39 2.05 -9.45
C THR A 222 -2.96 2.32 -8.07
N VAL A 223 -4.27 2.32 -7.95
CA VAL A 223 -4.96 2.50 -6.67
C VAL A 223 -5.91 1.34 -6.41
N CYS A 224 -6.03 0.93 -5.16
CA CYS A 224 -6.99 -0.11 -4.82
C CYS A 224 -8.44 0.37 -5.06
N PRO A 225 -9.40 -0.54 -5.30
CA PRO A 225 -10.79 -0.19 -5.56
C PRO A 225 -11.42 0.70 -4.49
N LEU A 226 -11.16 0.47 -3.21
CA LEU A 226 -11.70 1.28 -2.12
C LEU A 226 -11.21 2.73 -2.17
N THR A 227 -9.93 2.95 -2.47
CA THR A 227 -9.37 4.29 -2.67
C THR A 227 -9.98 4.95 -3.91
N ALA A 228 -10.09 4.21 -5.02
CA ALA A 228 -10.71 4.73 -6.24
C ALA A 228 -12.17 5.11 -6.04
N GLN A 229 -12.93 4.29 -5.32
CA GLN A 229 -14.34 4.57 -4.98
C GLN A 229 -14.48 5.83 -4.12
N ALA A 230 -13.59 6.02 -3.12
CA ALA A 230 -13.58 7.23 -2.31
C ALA A 230 -13.36 8.49 -3.16
N LEU A 231 -12.35 8.47 -4.04
CA LEU A 231 -12.08 9.58 -4.97
C LEU A 231 -13.22 9.82 -5.97
N CYS A 232 -13.82 8.74 -6.48
CA CYS A 232 -14.96 8.81 -7.41
C CYS A 232 -16.20 9.42 -6.76
N SER A 233 -16.49 9.03 -5.51
CA SER A 233 -17.64 9.57 -4.75
C SER A 233 -17.55 11.07 -4.52
N GLU A 234 -16.36 11.62 -4.44
CA GLU A 234 -16.11 13.06 -4.30
C GLU A 234 -15.85 13.76 -5.66
N ASN A 235 -16.09 13.05 -6.78
CA ASN A 235 -15.88 13.58 -8.13
C ASN A 235 -14.43 14.05 -8.41
N LEU A 236 -13.44 13.39 -7.81
CA LEU A 236 -12.02 13.71 -7.92
C LEU A 236 -11.29 12.90 -9.01
N LEU A 237 -11.99 11.96 -9.65
CA LEU A 237 -11.51 11.21 -10.81
C LEU A 237 -12.24 11.63 -12.07
N ALA A 238 -11.50 11.66 -13.17
CA ALA A 238 -12.05 11.75 -14.53
C ALA A 238 -11.55 10.55 -15.35
N VAL A 239 -12.29 10.12 -16.35
CA VAL A 239 -11.82 9.09 -17.29
C VAL A 239 -10.66 9.70 -18.09
N ALA A 240 -9.51 9.03 -18.08
CA ALA A 240 -8.36 9.44 -18.88
C ALA A 240 -8.50 8.94 -20.33
N GLN A 241 -7.92 9.69 -21.27
CA GLN A 241 -7.67 9.15 -22.60
C GLN A 241 -6.42 8.25 -22.55
N ALA A 242 -6.42 7.19 -23.33
CA ALA A 242 -5.31 6.23 -23.32
C ALA A 242 -3.97 6.93 -23.62
N GLY A 243 -3.00 6.78 -22.72
CA GLY A 243 -1.69 7.41 -22.81
C GLY A 243 -1.62 8.87 -22.32
N GLU A 244 -2.66 9.38 -21.65
CA GLU A 244 -2.66 10.71 -21.06
C GLU A 244 -1.68 10.75 -19.88
N LYS A 245 -0.86 11.82 -19.82
CA LYS A 245 0.12 12.00 -18.72
C LYS A 245 -0.58 12.09 -17.36
N GLY A 246 -0.07 11.33 -16.38
CA GLY A 246 -0.65 11.26 -15.04
C GLY A 246 -1.84 10.31 -14.93
N GLU A 247 -1.98 9.38 -15.88
CA GLU A 247 -2.96 8.31 -15.82
C GLU A 247 -2.71 7.40 -14.61
N ILE A 248 -3.76 7.13 -13.85
CA ILE A 248 -3.77 6.19 -12.71
C ILE A 248 -4.83 5.13 -12.96
N ALA A 249 -4.48 3.87 -12.75
CA ALA A 249 -5.42 2.78 -12.91
C ALA A 249 -6.04 2.35 -11.58
N ALA A 250 -7.36 2.14 -11.57
CA ALA A 250 -8.05 1.51 -10.45
C ALA A 250 -8.09 0.00 -10.67
N VAL A 251 -7.37 -0.76 -9.83
CA VAL A 251 -7.28 -2.22 -9.97
C VAL A 251 -7.03 -2.90 -8.63
N CYS A 252 -7.64 -4.05 -8.42
CA CYS A 252 -7.25 -4.93 -7.34
C CYS A 252 -6.11 -5.85 -7.81
N VAL A 253 -4.87 -5.49 -7.50
CA VAL A 253 -3.69 -6.28 -7.91
C VAL A 253 -3.67 -7.70 -7.35
N LYS A 254 -4.47 -7.98 -6.33
CA LYS A 254 -4.63 -9.32 -5.77
C LYS A 254 -5.58 -10.22 -6.56
N ARG A 255 -6.45 -9.65 -7.40
CA ARG A 255 -7.53 -10.37 -8.11
C ARG A 255 -7.51 -10.24 -9.63
N SER A 256 -7.30 -9.04 -10.13
CA SER A 256 -7.65 -8.69 -11.50
C SER A 256 -6.46 -8.67 -12.46
N GLY A 257 -5.27 -8.98 -11.95
CA GLY A 257 -4.06 -8.81 -12.76
C GLY A 257 -3.66 -7.33 -12.91
N LEU A 258 -2.70 -7.08 -13.79
CA LEU A 258 -2.31 -5.72 -14.15
C LEU A 258 -3.36 -5.11 -15.09
N PRO A 259 -3.63 -3.81 -14.97
CA PRO A 259 -4.64 -3.18 -15.79
C PRO A 259 -4.23 -3.18 -17.27
N GLU A 260 -5.02 -3.81 -18.12
CA GLU A 260 -5.05 -3.48 -19.53
C GLU A 260 -5.71 -2.09 -19.67
N ARG A 261 -4.89 -1.02 -19.60
CA ARG A 261 -5.18 0.37 -20.00
C ARG A 261 -6.62 0.87 -19.75
N ARG A 262 -7.07 0.89 -18.51
CA ARG A 262 -8.24 1.68 -18.09
C ARG A 262 -7.79 2.69 -17.06
N GLY A 263 -7.36 3.85 -17.54
CA GLY A 263 -6.84 4.89 -16.70
C GLY A 263 -7.89 5.90 -16.28
N PHE A 264 -7.64 6.48 -15.14
CA PHE A 264 -8.33 7.65 -14.61
C PHE A 264 -7.31 8.77 -14.46
N ARG A 265 -7.75 9.99 -14.65
CA ARG A 265 -7.01 11.19 -14.35
C ARG A 265 -7.48 11.76 -13.02
N LEU A 266 -6.54 12.10 -12.16
CA LEU A 266 -6.80 12.92 -10.98
C LEU A 266 -7.19 14.34 -11.42
N LYS A 267 -8.26 14.89 -10.88
CA LYS A 267 -8.70 16.26 -11.18
C LYS A 267 -7.88 17.32 -10.47
#